data_5678deaef465b8384c279010ed2a36c6
#
_entry.id   5678deaef465b8384c279010ed2a36c6
#
_cell.length_a   1.000
_cell.length_b   1.000
_cell.length_c   1.000
_cell.angle_alpha   90.00
_cell.angle_beta   90.00
_cell.angle_gamma   90.00
#
_symmetry.space_group_name_H-M   'P 1'
#
loop_
_entity.id
_entity.type
_entity.pdbx_description
1 polymer ?
#
loop_
_entity_poly.entity_id
_entity_poly.type
_entity_poly.pdbx_seq_one_letter_code
_entity_poly.pdbx_strand_id
1 'polypeptide(L)'
;MKRGQILTYDAIGGVVIFLIAVGILLTYWSSSTASYTRDSVLVTQANLVLDNFLMSDFFESHLHMNEYVNEDDFCDLIKGNESKIGLYNYYNLTIYDKDNEQIYSCADWNDDLSDIVVAQRIIFVEDETAKVVLKITG
;
A
#
# COMPACT_ATOMS: atom_id res chain seq x y z
N MET A 1 48.90 -40.75 18.68
CA MET A 1 48.51 -39.34 18.86
C MET A 1 47.88 -38.66 17.63
N LYS A 2 47.80 -39.28 16.45
CA LYS A 2 47.24 -38.57 15.22
C LYS A 2 45.72 -38.63 15.06
N ARG A 3 44.98 -39.57 15.72
CA ARG A 3 43.54 -39.68 15.55
C ARG A 3 42.72 -38.63 16.32
N GLY A 4 43.19 -38.13 17.43
CA GLY A 4 42.49 -37.11 18.22
C GLY A 4 42.51 -35.72 17.56
N GLN A 5 43.55 -35.37 16.82
CA GLN A 5 43.68 -34.09 16.14
C GLN A 5 42.71 -33.95 14.94
N ILE A 6 42.48 -35.03 14.18
CA ILE A 6 41.56 -35.03 13.04
C ILE A 6 40.12 -34.80 13.51
N LEU A 7 39.73 -35.42 14.62
CA LEU A 7 38.38 -35.26 15.18
C LEU A 7 38.10 -33.80 15.65
N THR A 8 39.13 -33.13 16.14
CA THR A 8 39.04 -31.75 16.62
C THR A 8 38.88 -30.75 15.44
N TYR A 9 39.61 -30.99 14.34
CA TYR A 9 39.46 -30.14 13.13
C TYR A 9 38.11 -30.33 12.45
N ASP A 10 37.60 -31.56 12.39
CA ASP A 10 36.26 -31.83 11.87
C ASP A 10 35.14 -31.17 12.71
N ALA A 11 35.28 -31.22 14.03
CA ALA A 11 34.34 -30.58 14.93
C ALA A 11 34.35 -29.03 14.78
N ILE A 12 35.53 -28.44 14.68
CA ILE A 12 35.69 -26.99 14.48
C ILE A 12 35.12 -26.57 13.11
N GLY A 13 35.43 -27.34 12.05
CA GLY A 13 34.86 -27.11 10.71
C GLY A 13 33.36 -27.18 10.69
N GLY A 14 32.78 -28.17 11.35
CA GLY A 14 31.32 -28.31 11.48
C GLY A 14 30.65 -27.14 12.21
N VAL A 15 31.25 -26.67 13.30
CA VAL A 15 30.77 -25.50 14.05
C VAL A 15 30.81 -24.23 13.20
N VAL A 16 31.89 -24.01 12.46
CA VAL A 16 32.02 -22.83 11.59
C VAL A 16 30.99 -22.83 10.49
N ILE A 17 30.76 -23.96 9.82
CA ILE A 17 29.74 -24.10 8.78
C ILE A 17 28.34 -23.87 9.36
N PHE A 18 28.06 -24.41 10.52
CA PHE A 18 26.78 -24.22 11.22
C PHE A 18 26.54 -22.74 11.55
N LEU A 19 27.54 -22.02 12.07
CA LEU A 19 27.42 -20.61 12.39
C LEU A 19 27.19 -19.75 11.14
N ILE A 20 27.83 -20.07 10.02
CA ILE A 20 27.60 -19.40 8.74
C ILE A 20 26.18 -19.64 8.27
N ALA A 21 25.69 -20.88 8.32
CA ALA A 21 24.35 -21.21 7.92
C ALA A 21 23.28 -20.49 8.78
N VAL A 22 23.47 -20.46 10.09
CA VAL A 22 22.61 -19.69 11.02
C VAL A 22 22.65 -18.19 10.71
N GLY A 23 23.82 -17.64 10.44
CA GLY A 23 23.98 -16.22 10.06
C GLY A 23 23.21 -15.88 8.79
N ILE A 24 23.28 -16.70 7.76
CA ILE A 24 22.51 -16.54 6.52
C ILE A 24 21.00 -16.61 6.79
N LEU A 25 20.56 -17.61 7.58
CA LEU A 25 19.17 -17.77 7.93
C LEU A 25 18.61 -16.56 8.69
N LEU A 26 19.35 -16.04 9.65
CA LEU A 26 18.94 -14.85 10.42
C LEU A 26 18.86 -13.60 9.55
N THR A 27 19.79 -13.43 8.61
CA THR A 27 19.78 -12.31 7.68
C THR A 27 18.57 -12.37 6.73
N TYR A 28 18.30 -13.57 6.21
CA TYR A 28 17.14 -13.81 5.36
C TYR A 28 15.82 -13.57 6.11
N TRP A 29 15.71 -14.07 7.34
CA TRP A 29 14.55 -13.88 8.19
C TRP A 29 14.31 -12.41 8.52
N SER A 30 15.35 -11.67 8.90
CA SER A 30 15.27 -10.24 9.21
C SER A 30 14.83 -9.42 7.99
N SER A 31 15.37 -9.70 6.82
CA SER A 31 14.98 -9.05 5.56
C SER A 31 13.52 -9.33 5.18
N SER A 32 13.09 -10.60 5.31
CA SER A 32 11.72 -11.01 4.98
C SER A 32 10.68 -10.38 5.92
N THR A 33 10.97 -10.32 7.23
CA THR A 33 10.05 -9.69 8.20
C THR A 33 9.95 -8.18 8.04
N ALA A 34 11.03 -7.50 7.64
CA ALA A 34 11.03 -6.06 7.42
C ALA A 34 10.13 -5.68 6.22
N SER A 35 10.21 -6.40 5.11
CA SER A 35 9.33 -6.15 3.95
C SER A 35 7.86 -6.44 4.27
N TYR A 36 7.57 -7.55 4.95
CA TYR A 36 6.20 -7.93 5.32
C TYR A 36 5.52 -6.90 6.23
N THR A 37 6.25 -6.35 7.22
CA THR A 37 5.71 -5.30 8.10
C THR A 37 5.46 -3.99 7.35
N ARG A 38 6.32 -3.61 6.42
CA ARG A 38 6.14 -2.41 5.60
C ARG A 38 4.89 -2.53 4.73
N ASP A 39 4.74 -3.63 4.00
CA ASP A 39 3.59 -3.87 3.15
C ASP A 39 2.27 -3.87 3.94
N SER A 40 2.27 -4.46 5.14
CA SER A 40 1.08 -4.49 5.99
C SER A 40 0.68 -3.11 6.51
N VAL A 41 1.64 -2.23 6.80
CA VAL A 41 1.39 -0.84 7.20
C VAL A 41 0.80 -0.05 6.05
N LEU A 42 1.36 -0.16 4.84
CA LEU A 42 0.84 0.53 3.65
C LEU A 42 -0.57 0.07 3.29
N VAL A 43 -0.85 -1.23 3.36
CA VAL A 43 -2.20 -1.77 3.14
C VAL A 43 -3.20 -1.21 4.16
N THR A 44 -2.81 -1.16 5.43
CA THR A 44 -3.65 -0.60 6.49
C THR A 44 -3.89 0.89 6.26
N GLN A 45 -2.85 1.64 5.91
CA GLN A 45 -2.94 3.06 5.59
C GLN A 45 -3.86 3.30 4.40
N ALA A 46 -3.71 2.56 3.30
CA ALA A 46 -4.55 2.68 2.11
C ALA A 46 -6.04 2.47 2.42
N ASN A 47 -6.34 1.44 3.21
CA ASN A 47 -7.71 1.17 3.63
C ASN A 47 -8.28 2.29 4.51
N LEU A 48 -7.48 2.79 5.46
CA LEU A 48 -7.89 3.84 6.41
C LEU A 48 -8.13 5.17 5.69
N VAL A 49 -7.27 5.52 4.73
CA VAL A 49 -7.44 6.70 3.87
C VAL A 49 -8.72 6.59 3.05
N LEU A 50 -8.96 5.42 2.45
CA LEU A 50 -10.15 5.19 1.64
C LEU A 50 -11.42 5.25 2.47
N ASP A 51 -11.42 4.68 3.68
CA ASP A 51 -12.56 4.74 4.59
C ASP A 51 -12.80 6.18 5.09
N ASN A 52 -11.74 6.94 5.42
CA ASN A 52 -11.85 8.36 5.79
C ASN A 52 -12.39 9.21 4.64
N PHE A 53 -11.95 8.93 3.40
CA PHE A 53 -12.45 9.61 2.22
C PHE A 53 -13.97 9.37 2.07
N LEU A 54 -14.42 8.13 2.17
CA LEU A 54 -15.82 7.77 2.02
C LEU A 54 -16.72 8.30 3.16
N MET A 55 -16.18 8.43 4.36
CA MET A 55 -16.89 8.96 5.53
C MET A 55 -16.81 10.49 5.65
N SER A 56 -16.08 11.15 4.76
CA SER A 56 -15.96 12.60 4.82
C SER A 56 -17.25 13.29 4.37
N ASP A 57 -17.66 14.34 5.06
CA ASP A 57 -18.79 15.23 4.67
C ASP A 57 -18.64 15.74 3.22
N PHE A 58 -17.43 15.73 2.74
CA PHE A 58 -17.02 16.07 1.40
C PHE A 58 -17.54 15.07 0.36
N PHE A 59 -17.42 13.76 0.62
CA PHE A 59 -17.93 12.73 -0.25
C PHE A 59 -19.46 12.80 -0.35
N GLU A 60 -20.11 12.99 0.79
CA GLU A 60 -21.57 13.05 0.89
C GLU A 60 -22.14 14.31 0.22
N SER A 61 -21.44 15.46 0.28
CA SER A 61 -21.95 16.73 -0.26
C SER A 61 -21.66 16.96 -1.75
N HIS A 62 -20.65 16.29 -2.32
CA HIS A 62 -20.17 16.58 -3.69
C HIS A 62 -20.36 15.43 -4.67
N LEU A 63 -20.61 14.22 -4.19
CA LEU A 63 -20.93 13.06 -5.03
C LEU A 63 -22.44 12.78 -5.15
N HIS A 64 -23.31 13.76 -4.94
CA HIS A 64 -24.63 13.72 -5.52
C HIS A 64 -24.46 13.80 -7.04
N MET A 65 -24.49 12.65 -7.70
CA MET A 65 -24.10 12.42 -9.09
C MET A 65 -24.90 13.19 -10.15
N ASN A 66 -25.79 14.07 -9.76
CA ASN A 66 -26.57 14.87 -10.68
C ASN A 66 -25.97 16.24 -11.01
N GLU A 67 -24.92 16.64 -10.32
CA GLU A 67 -24.16 17.83 -10.69
C GLU A 67 -22.75 17.40 -11.08
N TYR A 68 -22.47 17.37 -12.37
CA TYR A 68 -21.16 17.08 -12.94
C TYR A 68 -20.12 18.04 -12.33
N VAL A 69 -19.47 17.63 -11.25
CA VAL A 69 -18.26 18.27 -10.78
C VAL A 69 -17.23 18.05 -11.87
N ASN A 70 -16.64 19.10 -12.38
CA ASN A 70 -15.56 18.98 -13.37
C ASN A 70 -14.41 18.19 -12.74
N GLU A 71 -13.70 17.37 -13.53
CA GLU A 71 -12.57 16.56 -13.06
C GLU A 71 -11.50 17.41 -12.36
N ASP A 72 -11.27 18.63 -12.86
CA ASP A 72 -10.34 19.59 -12.25
C ASP A 72 -10.79 20.02 -10.85
N ASP A 73 -12.07 20.32 -10.67
CA ASP A 73 -12.66 20.71 -9.38
C ASP A 73 -12.58 19.56 -8.37
N PHE A 74 -12.78 18.31 -8.81
CA PHE A 74 -12.63 17.14 -7.97
C PHE A 74 -11.19 16.99 -7.46
N CYS A 75 -10.21 17.13 -8.35
CA CYS A 75 -8.81 17.01 -7.97
C CYS A 75 -8.33 18.14 -7.05
N ASP A 76 -8.73 19.38 -7.31
CA ASP A 76 -8.42 20.53 -6.44
C ASP A 76 -8.99 20.36 -5.04
N LEU A 77 -10.14 19.77 -4.96
CA LEU A 77 -10.84 19.49 -3.73
C LEU A 77 -10.16 18.36 -2.92
N ILE A 78 -9.68 17.29 -3.58
CA ILE A 78 -8.85 16.25 -2.94
C ILE A 78 -7.55 16.87 -2.44
N LYS A 79 -6.82 17.61 -3.26
CA LYS A 79 -5.57 18.28 -2.90
C LYS A 79 -5.73 19.28 -1.75
N GLY A 80 -6.85 19.97 -1.69
CA GLY A 80 -7.18 20.88 -0.58
C GLY A 80 -7.49 20.18 0.75
N ASN A 81 -7.79 18.87 0.75
CA ASN A 81 -8.19 18.09 1.92
C ASN A 81 -7.30 16.88 2.21
N GLU A 82 -6.16 16.72 1.55
CA GLU A 82 -5.23 15.59 1.69
C GLU A 82 -4.95 15.22 3.15
N SER A 83 -4.61 16.22 3.97
CA SER A 83 -4.30 16.01 5.39
C SER A 83 -5.50 15.51 6.21
N LYS A 84 -6.73 15.86 5.83
CA LYS A 84 -7.94 15.45 6.54
C LYS A 84 -8.31 14.00 6.24
N ILE A 85 -8.07 13.55 5.01
CA ILE A 85 -8.33 12.18 4.59
C ILE A 85 -7.13 11.25 4.85
N GLY A 86 -5.97 11.82 5.23
CA GLY A 86 -4.78 11.05 5.58
C GLY A 86 -3.88 10.70 4.37
N LEU A 87 -3.99 11.44 3.28
CA LEU A 87 -3.11 11.33 2.11
C LEU A 87 -1.80 12.10 2.38
N TYR A 88 -0.71 11.39 2.60
CA TYR A 88 0.61 11.97 2.87
C TYR A 88 1.68 11.51 1.87
N ASN A 89 1.34 10.54 1.01
CA ASN A 89 2.23 9.92 0.05
C ASN A 89 1.73 10.20 -1.36
N TYR A 90 2.50 9.80 -2.36
CA TYR A 90 2.01 9.80 -3.73
C TYR A 90 0.80 8.88 -3.87
N TYR A 91 -0.22 9.35 -4.54
CA TYR A 91 -1.49 8.66 -4.67
C TYR A 91 -2.10 8.82 -6.06
N ASN A 92 -2.99 7.89 -6.38
CA ASN A 92 -3.91 7.99 -7.49
C ASN A 92 -5.28 7.50 -7.00
N LEU A 93 -6.23 8.42 -6.90
CA LEU A 93 -7.61 8.16 -6.52
C LEU A 93 -8.49 8.25 -7.76
N THR A 94 -9.15 7.14 -8.09
CA THR A 94 -10.01 7.04 -9.29
C THR A 94 -11.38 6.49 -8.92
N ILE A 95 -12.42 7.08 -9.48
CA ILE A 95 -13.79 6.60 -9.34
C ILE A 95 -14.28 6.10 -10.69
N TYR A 96 -14.84 4.90 -10.69
CA TYR A 96 -15.43 4.24 -11.85
C TYR A 96 -16.92 4.04 -11.64
N ASP A 97 -17.67 4.13 -12.71
CA ASP A 97 -19.08 3.77 -12.71
C ASP A 97 -19.32 2.25 -12.74
N LYS A 98 -20.60 1.85 -12.86
CA LYS A 98 -21.00 0.44 -12.97
C LYS A 98 -20.46 -0.27 -14.21
N ASP A 99 -20.17 0.46 -15.27
CA ASP A 99 -19.66 -0.06 -16.55
C ASP A 99 -18.14 -0.07 -16.61
N ASN A 100 -17.47 0.27 -15.48
CA ASN A 100 -16.01 0.47 -15.34
C ASN A 100 -15.47 1.63 -16.19
N GLU A 101 -16.29 2.60 -16.54
CA GLU A 101 -15.81 3.84 -17.12
C GLU A 101 -15.33 4.76 -16.01
N GLN A 102 -14.20 5.44 -16.26
CA GLN A 102 -13.62 6.38 -15.30
C GLN A 102 -14.48 7.65 -15.27
N ILE A 103 -15.05 7.97 -14.10
CA ILE A 103 -15.83 9.20 -13.90
C ILE A 103 -14.90 10.33 -13.43
N TYR A 104 -14.08 10.05 -12.42
CA TYR A 104 -13.15 11.01 -11.81
C TYR A 104 -11.79 10.39 -11.59
N SER A 105 -10.74 11.20 -11.72
CA SER A 105 -9.38 10.82 -11.35
C SER A 105 -8.64 12.00 -10.74
N CYS A 106 -7.94 11.75 -9.65
CA CYS A 106 -6.99 12.69 -9.07
C CYS A 106 -5.71 11.96 -8.72
N ALA A 107 -4.60 12.42 -9.26
CA ALA A 107 -3.31 11.80 -9.04
C ALA A 107 -2.27 12.84 -8.65
N ASP A 108 -1.51 12.54 -7.61
CA ASP A 108 -0.18 13.07 -7.36
C ASP A 108 0.77 11.87 -7.41
N TRP A 109 1.21 11.52 -8.63
CA TRP A 109 1.86 10.26 -8.92
C TRP A 109 3.23 10.46 -9.55
N ASN A 110 4.18 9.61 -9.16
CA ASN A 110 5.48 9.53 -9.79
C ASN A 110 5.70 8.08 -10.27
N ASP A 111 5.97 7.92 -11.57
CA ASP A 111 6.10 6.61 -12.23
C ASP A 111 7.33 5.79 -11.79
N ASP A 112 8.28 6.40 -11.09
CA ASP A 112 9.52 5.75 -10.61
C ASP A 112 9.35 4.95 -9.31
N LEU A 113 8.12 4.84 -8.77
CA LEU A 113 7.85 4.21 -7.47
C LEU A 113 7.62 2.71 -7.58
N SER A 114 8.30 1.94 -6.71
CA SER A 114 8.31 0.47 -6.75
C SER A 114 7.25 -0.21 -5.89
N ASP A 115 6.84 0.41 -4.79
CA ASP A 115 5.95 -0.20 -3.81
C ASP A 115 4.55 0.42 -3.91
N ILE A 116 3.66 -0.23 -4.67
CA ILE A 116 2.30 0.24 -4.91
C ILE A 116 1.32 -0.65 -4.16
N VAL A 117 0.48 -0.04 -3.33
CA VAL A 117 -0.66 -0.70 -2.69
C VAL A 117 -1.94 -0.17 -3.28
N VAL A 118 -2.87 -1.06 -3.56
CA VAL A 118 -4.19 -0.74 -4.13
C VAL A 118 -5.28 -1.11 -3.13
N ALA A 119 -6.08 -0.13 -2.72
CA ALA A 119 -7.30 -0.34 -1.97
C ALA A 119 -8.52 -0.02 -2.86
N GLN A 120 -9.59 -0.77 -2.71
CA GLN A 120 -10.82 -0.52 -3.47
C GLN A 120 -12.06 -0.72 -2.62
N ARG A 121 -13.10 0.06 -2.90
CA ARG A 121 -14.43 -0.07 -2.30
C ARG A 121 -15.49 0.04 -3.39
N ILE A 122 -16.56 -0.72 -3.21
CA ILE A 122 -17.79 -0.56 -3.98
C ILE A 122 -18.71 0.28 -3.12
N ILE A 123 -19.27 1.31 -3.69
CA ILE A 123 -20.21 2.22 -3.05
C ILE A 123 -21.52 2.25 -3.82
N PHE A 124 -22.58 2.63 -3.13
CA PHE A 124 -23.89 2.83 -3.74
C PHE A 124 -24.21 4.32 -3.64
N VAL A 125 -24.47 4.95 -4.78
CA VAL A 125 -24.83 6.35 -4.88
C VAL A 125 -26.09 6.43 -5.71
N GLU A 126 -27.19 6.90 -5.12
CA GLU A 126 -28.50 7.09 -5.81
C GLU A 126 -28.98 5.86 -6.60
N ASP A 127 -28.91 4.66 -6.01
CA ASP A 127 -29.27 3.36 -6.63
C ASP A 127 -28.31 2.85 -7.72
N GLU A 128 -27.20 3.54 -7.99
CA GLU A 128 -26.14 3.07 -8.86
C GLU A 128 -24.91 2.60 -8.08
N THR A 129 -24.19 1.64 -8.63
CA THR A 129 -22.92 1.18 -8.07
C THR A 129 -21.75 1.94 -8.67
N ALA A 130 -20.87 2.42 -7.82
CA ALA A 130 -19.60 2.98 -8.24
C ALA A 130 -18.44 2.28 -7.52
N LYS A 131 -17.28 2.27 -8.13
CA LYS A 131 -16.06 1.69 -7.56
C LYS A 131 -15.02 2.77 -7.34
N VAL A 132 -14.61 2.94 -6.11
CA VAL A 132 -13.51 3.82 -5.73
C VAL A 132 -12.23 3.02 -5.60
N VAL A 133 -11.18 3.44 -6.29
CA VAL A 133 -9.86 2.80 -6.29
C VAL A 133 -8.82 3.82 -5.85
N LEU A 134 -8.11 3.50 -4.79
CA LEU A 134 -6.98 4.26 -4.29
C LEU A 134 -5.70 3.46 -4.48
N LYS A 135 -4.72 4.05 -5.14
CA LYS A 135 -3.34 3.55 -5.21
C LYS A 135 -2.48 4.49 -4.39
N ILE A 136 -1.68 3.96 -3.49
CA ILE A 136 -0.68 4.72 -2.74
C ILE A 136 0.68 4.03 -2.82
N THR A 137 1.72 4.82 -2.60
CA THR A 137 3.10 4.33 -2.53
C THR A 137 3.72 4.69 -1.19
N GLY A 138 4.73 3.94 -0.79
CA GLY A 138 5.46 4.15 0.46
C GLY A 138 6.91 4.55 0.22
#